data_fb40ccb9a5ecdafaf76a7a10230143f1
#
_entry.id   fb40ccb9a5ecdafaf76a7a10230143f1
#
_cell.length_a   1.000
_cell.length_b   1.000
_cell.length_c   1.000
_cell.angle_alpha   90.00
_cell.angle_beta   90.00
_cell.angle_gamma   90.00
#
_symmetry.space_group_name_H-M   'P 1'
#
loop_
_entity.id
_entity.type
_entity.pdbx_description
1 polymer ?
#
loop_
_entity_poly.entity_id
_entity_poly.type
_entity_poly.pdbx_seq_one_letter_code
_entity_poly.pdbx_strand_id
1 'polypeptide(L)'
;MSPDVTILYDTIRWEEKALLEAGKKNNINIQMVDCKKLAINLEKKPEDYGVVIQRCVSYYRNLHSTAALEGLGVKVINCLNTGVFAGNKLFTHMLLKKDGVPTPDATVAFSKDAALEALESQGFPKVIKPTVGSWGRLISKLNDKDAAEGIIESRETMYPIYQVHYLEEFVKRPPRDIRAIMVGDKIVAAIYRISEHWKTNMALGGVAEPCPITQEMEEMCIKAKNAVEGDIVGVDLMESDEKGLVVHEVNNTTEYKNTVRVCDVDIPSLMLDYAIKVEK
;
A
#
# COMPACT_ATOMS: atom_id res chain seq x y z
N MET A 1 -33.49 0.71 4.45
CA MET A 1 -32.85 -0.38 3.69
C MET A 1 -31.39 -0.44 4.14
N SER A 2 -30.91 -1.63 4.42
CA SER A 2 -29.49 -1.85 4.74
C SER A 2 -28.61 -1.41 3.57
N PRO A 3 -27.40 -0.92 3.80
CA PRO A 3 -26.46 -0.64 2.72
C PRO A 3 -25.99 -1.94 2.06
N ASP A 4 -25.72 -1.89 0.75
CA ASP A 4 -25.03 -2.98 0.06
C ASP A 4 -23.52 -2.92 0.40
N VAL A 5 -22.98 -1.69 0.42
CA VAL A 5 -21.57 -1.42 0.70
C VAL A 5 -21.43 -0.22 1.64
N THR A 6 -20.55 -0.34 2.64
CA THR A 6 -20.13 0.77 3.49
C THR A 6 -18.70 1.18 3.14
N ILE A 7 -18.48 2.47 2.88
CA ILE A 7 -17.14 3.04 2.74
C ILE A 7 -16.72 3.62 4.10
N LEU A 8 -15.79 2.94 4.77
CA LEU A 8 -15.22 3.38 6.05
C LEU A 8 -13.98 4.23 5.80
N TYR A 9 -14.03 5.51 6.15
CA TYR A 9 -12.98 6.47 5.90
C TYR A 9 -12.65 7.32 7.14
N ASP A 10 -11.49 7.95 7.15
CA ASP A 10 -11.12 9.01 8.11
C ASP A 10 -10.76 10.33 7.41
N THR A 11 -10.59 10.30 6.10
CA THR A 11 -10.34 11.46 5.25
C THR A 11 -11.02 11.24 3.92
N ILE A 12 -11.83 12.19 3.48
CA ILE A 12 -12.47 12.12 2.16
C ILE A 12 -11.51 12.67 1.11
N ARG A 13 -11.05 11.80 0.21
CA ARG A 13 -10.24 12.14 -0.95
C ARG A 13 -11.07 12.02 -2.23
N TRP A 14 -10.42 12.10 -3.37
CA TRP A 14 -11.05 11.87 -4.66
C TRP A 14 -11.60 10.43 -4.78
N GLU A 15 -10.85 9.45 -4.27
CA GLU A 15 -11.18 8.03 -4.33
C GLU A 15 -12.50 7.69 -3.63
N GLU A 16 -12.73 8.21 -2.43
CA GLU A 16 -13.97 7.97 -1.67
C GLU A 16 -15.16 8.61 -2.36
N LYS A 17 -14.99 9.81 -2.96
CA LYS A 17 -16.03 10.46 -3.77
C LYS A 17 -16.34 9.66 -5.04
N ALA A 18 -15.31 9.15 -5.72
CA ALA A 18 -15.46 8.35 -6.92
C ALA A 18 -16.23 7.04 -6.67
N LEU A 19 -15.96 6.36 -5.54
CA LEU A 19 -16.73 5.19 -5.11
C LEU A 19 -18.21 5.54 -4.89
N LEU A 20 -18.51 6.64 -4.21
CA LEU A 20 -19.88 7.09 -3.98
C LEU A 20 -20.62 7.39 -5.30
N GLU A 21 -19.98 8.07 -6.24
CA GLU A 21 -20.55 8.36 -7.55
C GLU A 21 -20.74 7.08 -8.39
N ALA A 22 -19.78 6.15 -8.35
CA ALA A 22 -19.94 4.85 -9.01
C ALA A 22 -21.11 4.05 -8.43
N GLY A 23 -21.33 4.09 -7.11
CA GLY A 23 -22.48 3.47 -6.47
C GLY A 23 -23.80 4.04 -6.98
N LYS A 24 -23.93 5.36 -7.06
CA LYS A 24 -25.13 6.01 -7.63
C LYS A 24 -25.37 5.59 -9.08
N LYS A 25 -24.30 5.56 -9.90
CA LYS A 25 -24.37 5.16 -11.32
C LYS A 25 -24.84 3.72 -11.48
N ASN A 26 -24.41 2.81 -10.60
CA ASN A 26 -24.70 1.38 -10.68
C ASN A 26 -25.88 0.93 -9.78
N ASN A 27 -26.64 1.87 -9.18
CA ASN A 27 -27.75 1.59 -8.27
C ASN A 27 -27.35 0.74 -7.05
N ILE A 28 -26.13 0.92 -6.53
CA ILE A 28 -25.61 0.29 -5.32
C ILE A 28 -25.86 1.25 -4.15
N ASN A 29 -26.51 0.76 -3.08
CA ASN A 29 -26.77 1.55 -1.88
C ASN A 29 -25.50 1.66 -1.04
N ILE A 30 -24.82 2.83 -1.09
CA ILE A 30 -23.59 3.09 -0.37
C ILE A 30 -23.82 3.93 0.89
N GLN A 31 -23.32 3.42 2.01
CA GLN A 31 -23.20 4.17 3.25
C GLN A 31 -21.78 4.72 3.39
N MET A 32 -21.65 6.01 3.75
CA MET A 32 -20.37 6.66 4.06
C MET A 32 -20.21 6.80 5.57
N VAL A 33 -19.20 6.16 6.15
CA VAL A 33 -18.96 6.17 7.60
C VAL A 33 -17.61 6.81 7.92
N ASP A 34 -17.63 7.93 8.66
CA ASP A 34 -16.43 8.57 9.18
C ASP A 34 -15.95 7.81 10.44
N CYS A 35 -14.85 7.10 10.31
CA CYS A 35 -14.22 6.34 11.40
C CYS A 35 -13.96 7.18 12.66
N LYS A 36 -13.72 8.48 12.52
CA LYS A 36 -13.47 9.39 13.65
C LYS A 36 -14.73 9.69 14.47
N LYS A 37 -15.91 9.37 13.94
CA LYS A 37 -17.22 9.52 14.61
C LYS A 37 -17.80 8.18 15.04
N LEU A 38 -17.11 7.08 14.73
CA LEU A 38 -17.58 5.74 15.01
C LEU A 38 -17.18 5.32 16.44
N ALA A 39 -18.15 4.81 17.18
CA ALA A 39 -17.93 4.11 18.44
C ALA A 39 -18.56 2.72 18.33
N ILE A 40 -17.74 1.67 18.38
CA ILE A 40 -18.18 0.27 18.23
C ILE A 40 -18.27 -0.36 19.62
N ASN A 41 -19.46 -0.84 19.98
CA ASN A 41 -19.63 -1.64 21.19
C ASN A 41 -19.29 -3.10 20.86
N LEU A 42 -18.21 -3.61 21.42
CA LEU A 42 -17.70 -4.96 21.13
C LEU A 42 -18.56 -6.10 21.70
N GLU A 43 -19.51 -5.78 22.59
CA GLU A 43 -20.42 -6.76 23.21
C GLU A 43 -21.78 -6.85 22.50
N LYS A 44 -22.01 -6.03 21.48
CA LYS A 44 -23.29 -5.97 20.78
C LYS A 44 -23.11 -6.30 19.31
N LYS A 45 -24.14 -6.98 18.77
CA LYS A 45 -24.22 -7.13 17.30
C LYS A 45 -24.11 -5.73 16.65
N PRO A 46 -23.23 -5.54 15.67
CA PRO A 46 -23.10 -4.28 14.99
C PRO A 46 -24.34 -3.93 14.18
N GLU A 47 -24.47 -2.66 13.81
CA GLU A 47 -25.40 -2.25 12.76
C GLU A 47 -25.08 -3.01 11.47
N ASP A 48 -26.05 -3.08 10.58
CA ASP A 48 -25.84 -3.68 9.26
C ASP A 48 -25.04 -2.72 8.39
N TYR A 49 -23.82 -3.11 8.05
CA TYR A 49 -22.89 -2.35 7.21
C TYR A 49 -22.83 -2.86 5.77
N GLY A 50 -23.50 -3.99 5.44
CA GLY A 50 -23.17 -4.70 4.21
C GLY A 50 -21.67 -5.06 4.18
N VAL A 51 -21.04 -5.06 3.00
CA VAL A 51 -19.58 -5.19 2.90
C VAL A 51 -18.90 -3.86 3.16
N VAL A 52 -17.90 -3.83 4.04
CA VAL A 52 -17.13 -2.63 4.32
C VAL A 52 -15.90 -2.55 3.43
N ILE A 53 -15.78 -1.48 2.64
CA ILE A 53 -14.53 -1.14 1.96
C ILE A 53 -13.73 -0.20 2.89
N GLN A 54 -12.60 -0.69 3.40
CA GLN A 54 -11.73 0.05 4.29
C GLN A 54 -10.89 1.08 3.53
N ARG A 55 -11.10 2.36 3.83
CA ARG A 55 -10.45 3.49 3.16
C ARG A 55 -9.76 4.48 4.12
N CYS A 56 -9.62 4.12 5.41
CA CYS A 56 -8.89 4.98 6.34
C CYS A 56 -7.42 5.13 5.92
N VAL A 57 -6.95 6.38 5.89
CA VAL A 57 -5.57 6.74 5.57
C VAL A 57 -4.65 6.48 6.77
N SER A 58 -5.16 6.72 7.99
CA SER A 58 -4.42 6.44 9.22
C SER A 58 -4.22 4.94 9.42
N TYR A 59 -2.96 4.51 9.49
CA TYR A 59 -2.60 3.12 9.74
C TYR A 59 -3.33 2.51 10.95
N TYR A 60 -3.29 3.19 12.09
CA TYR A 60 -3.91 2.68 13.31
C TYR A 60 -5.43 2.67 13.26
N ARG A 61 -6.08 3.71 12.69
CA ARG A 61 -7.54 3.68 12.52
C ARG A 61 -7.97 2.57 11.56
N ASN A 62 -7.23 2.38 10.47
CA ASN A 62 -7.44 1.29 9.53
C ASN A 62 -7.42 -0.06 10.28
N LEU A 63 -6.35 -0.40 10.97
CA LEU A 63 -6.20 -1.68 11.66
C LEU A 63 -7.27 -1.89 12.75
N HIS A 64 -7.45 -0.92 13.66
CA HIS A 64 -8.30 -1.13 14.82
C HIS A 64 -9.79 -1.14 14.47
N SER A 65 -10.23 -0.31 13.51
CA SER A 65 -11.62 -0.36 13.04
C SER A 65 -11.91 -1.64 12.26
N THR A 66 -10.95 -2.12 11.44
CA THR A 66 -11.08 -3.41 10.75
C THR A 66 -11.17 -4.55 11.74
N ALA A 67 -10.26 -4.62 12.73
CA ALA A 67 -10.27 -5.65 13.76
C ALA A 67 -11.59 -5.69 14.54
N ALA A 68 -12.13 -4.51 14.91
CA ALA A 68 -13.38 -4.42 15.64
C ALA A 68 -14.57 -4.91 14.79
N LEU A 69 -14.63 -4.53 13.52
CA LEU A 69 -15.72 -4.94 12.62
C LEU A 69 -15.65 -6.43 12.28
N GLU A 70 -14.47 -6.94 11.91
CA GLU A 70 -14.27 -8.38 11.63
C GLU A 70 -14.55 -9.25 12.86
N GLY A 71 -14.12 -8.82 14.05
CA GLY A 71 -14.40 -9.50 15.31
C GLY A 71 -15.89 -9.60 15.62
N LEU A 72 -16.71 -8.73 15.07
CA LEU A 72 -18.18 -8.73 15.16
C LEU A 72 -18.85 -9.41 13.96
N GLY A 73 -18.08 -10.03 13.06
CA GLY A 73 -18.57 -10.78 11.91
C GLY A 73 -18.91 -9.94 10.68
N VAL A 74 -18.46 -8.68 10.62
CA VAL A 74 -18.63 -7.82 9.43
C VAL A 74 -17.52 -8.14 8.42
N LYS A 75 -17.90 -8.35 7.16
CA LYS A 75 -16.92 -8.52 6.07
C LYS A 75 -16.25 -7.18 5.74
N VAL A 76 -14.93 -7.14 5.81
CA VAL A 76 -14.14 -5.94 5.49
C VAL A 76 -13.16 -6.23 4.35
N ILE A 77 -13.04 -5.34 3.39
CA ILE A 77 -12.09 -5.32 2.28
C ILE A 77 -11.21 -4.06 2.39
N ASN A 78 -9.90 -4.18 2.53
CA ASN A 78 -9.15 -5.39 2.77
C ASN A 78 -9.28 -5.83 4.25
N CYS A 79 -9.03 -7.12 4.50
CA CYS A 79 -9.07 -7.69 5.85
C CYS A 79 -7.95 -7.15 6.76
N LEU A 80 -8.04 -7.47 8.05
CA LEU A 80 -7.06 -7.04 9.06
C LEU A 80 -5.63 -7.49 8.69
N ASN A 81 -5.47 -8.75 8.26
CA ASN A 81 -4.15 -9.27 7.90
C ASN A 81 -3.51 -8.47 6.77
N THR A 82 -4.28 -8.10 5.75
CA THR A 82 -3.79 -7.23 4.67
C THR A 82 -3.33 -5.88 5.23
N GLY A 83 -4.09 -5.29 6.14
CA GLY A 83 -3.72 -4.04 6.80
C GLY A 83 -2.41 -4.14 7.58
N VAL A 84 -2.22 -5.24 8.33
CA VAL A 84 -0.99 -5.52 9.09
C VAL A 84 0.20 -5.75 8.15
N PHE A 85 0.04 -6.60 7.16
CA PHE A 85 1.14 -7.03 6.29
C PHE A 85 1.55 -5.94 5.30
N ALA A 86 0.61 -5.42 4.53
CA ALA A 86 0.90 -4.38 3.54
C ALA A 86 1.19 -3.01 4.17
N GLY A 87 0.72 -2.77 5.39
CA GLY A 87 1.00 -1.53 6.12
C GLY A 87 2.41 -1.44 6.71
N ASN A 88 3.19 -2.53 6.71
CA ASN A 88 4.54 -2.60 7.24
C ASN A 88 5.52 -3.17 6.20
N LYS A 89 6.49 -2.37 5.75
CA LYS A 89 7.44 -2.73 4.68
C LYS A 89 8.26 -3.96 5.00
N LEU A 90 8.68 -4.13 6.25
CA LEU A 90 9.42 -5.33 6.67
C LEU A 90 8.53 -6.58 6.55
N PHE A 91 7.28 -6.51 7.00
CA PHE A 91 6.37 -7.65 6.94
C PHE A 91 6.04 -8.01 5.50
N THR A 92 5.70 -7.01 4.67
CA THR A 92 5.51 -7.21 3.22
C THR A 92 6.72 -7.88 2.59
N HIS A 93 7.92 -7.34 2.83
CA HIS A 93 9.17 -7.87 2.26
C HIS A 93 9.38 -9.36 2.62
N MET A 94 9.20 -9.72 3.90
CA MET A 94 9.39 -11.09 4.37
C MET A 94 8.38 -12.07 3.75
N LEU A 95 7.13 -11.63 3.58
CA LEU A 95 6.09 -12.44 2.95
C LEU A 95 6.35 -12.62 1.45
N LEU A 96 6.68 -11.55 0.74
CA LEU A 96 7.06 -11.61 -0.67
C LEU A 96 8.24 -12.55 -0.90
N LYS A 97 9.28 -12.44 -0.06
CA LYS A 97 10.46 -13.31 -0.14
C LYS A 97 10.10 -14.77 0.13
N LYS A 98 9.25 -15.06 1.12
CA LYS A 98 8.76 -16.41 1.43
C LYS A 98 8.04 -17.03 0.24
N ASP A 99 7.26 -16.25 -0.50
CA ASP A 99 6.48 -16.70 -1.64
C ASP A 99 7.25 -16.61 -2.99
N GLY A 100 8.56 -16.35 -2.92
CA GLY A 100 9.45 -16.31 -4.09
C GLY A 100 9.17 -15.14 -5.04
N VAL A 101 8.57 -14.03 -4.53
CA VAL A 101 8.38 -12.81 -5.30
C VAL A 101 9.66 -11.99 -5.25
N PRO A 102 10.26 -11.62 -6.41
CA PRO A 102 11.45 -10.78 -6.44
C PRO A 102 11.21 -9.42 -5.78
N THR A 103 12.11 -9.04 -4.87
CA THR A 103 12.10 -7.77 -4.15
C THR A 103 13.50 -7.15 -4.14
N PRO A 104 13.66 -5.84 -3.93
CA PRO A 104 14.95 -5.25 -3.62
C PRO A 104 15.56 -5.90 -2.36
N ASP A 105 16.88 -6.07 -2.33
CA ASP A 105 17.53 -6.60 -1.13
C ASP A 105 17.38 -5.63 0.04
N ALA A 106 17.12 -6.17 1.23
CA ALA A 106 16.96 -5.34 2.43
C ALA A 106 17.59 -5.98 3.66
N THR A 107 18.01 -5.12 4.57
CA THR A 107 18.53 -5.46 5.90
C THR A 107 17.75 -4.70 6.94
N VAL A 108 17.46 -5.32 8.07
CA VAL A 108 16.89 -4.65 9.22
C VAL A 108 17.88 -4.64 10.37
N ALA A 109 18.03 -3.47 11.01
CA ALA A 109 18.86 -3.30 12.20
C ALA A 109 18.04 -2.65 13.32
N PHE A 110 18.36 -2.96 14.56
CA PHE A 110 17.61 -2.56 15.73
C PHE A 110 18.41 -1.64 16.67
N SER A 111 19.56 -1.16 16.21
CA SER A 111 20.36 -0.14 16.86
C SER A 111 21.14 0.66 15.84
N LYS A 112 21.63 1.86 16.25
CA LYS A 112 22.50 2.70 15.44
C LYS A 112 23.74 1.94 15.00
N ASP A 113 24.45 1.29 15.93
CA ASP A 113 25.72 0.62 15.65
C ASP A 113 25.54 -0.53 14.66
N ALA A 114 24.52 -1.38 14.85
CA ALA A 114 24.22 -2.47 13.92
C ALA A 114 23.83 -1.97 12.52
N ALA A 115 23.13 -0.83 12.43
CA ALA A 115 22.76 -0.24 11.15
C ALA A 115 23.99 0.31 10.42
N LEU A 116 24.90 0.97 11.11
CA LEU A 116 26.14 1.50 10.53
C LEU A 116 27.08 0.38 10.09
N GLU A 117 27.26 -0.66 10.91
CA GLU A 117 28.06 -1.85 10.55
C GLU A 117 27.50 -2.54 9.29
N ALA A 118 26.18 -2.71 9.21
CA ALA A 118 25.53 -3.28 8.04
C ALA A 118 25.77 -2.43 6.77
N LEU A 119 25.68 -1.11 6.89
CA LEU A 119 25.94 -0.19 5.78
C LEU A 119 27.40 -0.20 5.33
N GLU A 120 28.35 -0.24 6.26
CA GLU A 120 29.78 -0.34 5.95
C GLU A 120 30.09 -1.65 5.20
N SER A 121 29.53 -2.77 5.64
CA SER A 121 29.76 -4.07 5.01
C SER A 121 29.11 -4.21 3.62
N GLN A 122 27.94 -3.59 3.42
CA GLN A 122 27.15 -3.73 2.18
C GLN A 122 27.43 -2.62 1.15
N GLY A 123 28.07 -1.52 1.57
CA GLY A 123 28.38 -0.36 0.74
C GLY A 123 27.19 0.56 0.45
N PHE A 124 27.50 1.64 -0.27
CA PHE A 124 26.55 2.70 -0.63
C PHE A 124 26.36 2.77 -2.15
N PRO A 125 25.27 3.35 -2.66
CA PRO A 125 24.17 3.94 -1.90
C PRO A 125 23.14 2.90 -1.40
N LYS A 126 22.46 3.22 -0.28
CA LYS A 126 21.32 2.48 0.27
C LYS A 126 20.13 3.43 0.47
N VAL A 127 18.96 2.87 0.70
CA VAL A 127 17.74 3.64 1.02
C VAL A 127 17.25 3.24 2.40
N ILE A 128 17.16 4.20 3.32
CA ILE A 128 16.54 3.97 4.63
C ILE A 128 15.09 4.40 4.60
N LYS A 129 14.19 3.52 5.08
CA LYS A 129 12.74 3.74 5.10
C LYS A 129 12.18 3.50 6.50
N PRO A 130 11.12 4.21 6.92
CA PRO A 130 10.35 3.76 8.08
C PRO A 130 9.62 2.45 7.71
N THR A 131 9.52 1.52 8.64
CA THR A 131 8.78 0.27 8.43
C THR A 131 7.30 0.53 8.17
N VAL A 132 6.71 1.52 8.87
CA VAL A 132 5.35 2.02 8.66
C VAL A 132 5.41 3.48 8.19
N GLY A 133 4.76 3.77 7.09
CA GLY A 133 4.72 5.14 6.52
C GLY A 133 4.37 5.12 5.04
N SER A 134 3.88 6.27 4.54
CA SER A 134 3.41 6.44 3.17
C SER A 134 3.91 7.75 2.55
N TRP A 135 3.66 7.93 1.26
CA TRP A 135 3.96 9.13 0.47
C TRP A 135 5.44 9.54 0.44
N GLY A 136 6.37 8.59 0.59
CA GLY A 136 7.81 8.87 0.55
C GLY A 136 8.34 9.70 1.72
N ARG A 137 7.53 9.87 2.79
CA ARG A 137 7.96 10.60 3.99
C ARG A 137 8.99 9.79 4.77
N LEU A 138 9.99 10.48 5.32
CA LEU A 138 11.09 9.88 6.09
C LEU A 138 11.87 8.77 5.33
N ILE A 139 11.81 8.79 4.00
CA ILE A 139 12.66 7.96 3.15
C ILE A 139 13.86 8.79 2.72
N SER A 140 15.06 8.26 2.91
CA SER A 140 16.29 8.95 2.55
C SER A 140 17.24 8.02 1.80
N LYS A 141 17.94 8.58 0.80
CA LYS A 141 19.06 7.91 0.15
C LYS A 141 20.32 8.21 0.95
N LEU A 142 20.99 7.16 1.37
CA LEU A 142 22.26 7.21 2.07
C LEU A 142 23.36 7.06 1.02
N ASN A 143 24.05 8.13 0.70
CA ASN A 143 25.08 8.12 -0.36
C ASN A 143 26.46 7.73 0.19
N ASP A 144 26.70 7.97 1.47
CA ASP A 144 27.94 7.77 2.16
C ASP A 144 27.73 7.58 3.68
N LYS A 145 28.81 7.35 4.41
CA LYS A 145 28.80 7.11 5.84
C LYS A 145 28.30 8.32 6.63
N ASP A 146 28.77 9.52 6.30
CA ASP A 146 28.42 10.74 7.04
C ASP A 146 26.91 11.03 6.96
N ALA A 147 26.33 10.89 5.74
CA ALA A 147 24.89 11.01 5.54
C ALA A 147 24.11 9.93 6.33
N ALA A 148 24.63 8.71 6.39
CA ALA A 148 24.01 7.61 7.13
C ALA A 148 24.03 7.88 8.64
N GLU A 149 25.16 8.28 9.20
CA GLU A 149 25.29 8.59 10.63
C GLU A 149 24.30 9.66 11.07
N GLY A 150 24.25 10.80 10.36
CA GLY A 150 23.35 11.90 10.71
C GLY A 150 21.88 11.52 10.64
N ILE A 151 21.47 10.72 9.63
CA ILE A 151 20.07 10.29 9.47
C ILE A 151 19.69 9.26 10.54
N ILE A 152 20.55 8.28 10.83
CA ILE A 152 20.29 7.25 11.83
C ILE A 152 20.24 7.88 13.23
N GLU A 153 21.17 8.77 13.56
CA GLU A 153 21.18 9.50 14.82
C GLU A 153 19.91 10.32 15.04
N SER A 154 19.41 10.99 14.00
CA SER A 154 18.15 11.71 14.07
C SER A 154 16.96 10.76 14.39
N ARG A 155 16.99 9.53 13.88
CA ARG A 155 15.92 8.54 14.12
C ARG A 155 15.91 8.00 15.54
N GLU A 156 17.07 7.91 16.19
CA GLU A 156 17.18 7.51 17.59
C GLU A 156 16.44 8.46 18.56
N THR A 157 16.22 9.71 18.15
CA THR A 157 15.44 10.70 18.91
C THR A 157 13.95 10.68 18.60
N MET A 158 13.50 9.88 17.63
CA MET A 158 12.10 9.77 17.23
C MET A 158 11.37 8.65 18.01
N TYR A 159 10.06 8.48 17.71
CA TYR A 159 9.27 7.39 18.26
C TYR A 159 9.92 6.02 17.97
N PRO A 160 9.77 5.02 18.85
CA PRO A 160 10.44 3.70 18.74
C PRO A 160 10.27 3.01 17.38
N ILE A 161 9.16 3.23 16.68
CA ILE A 161 8.95 2.65 15.35
C ILE A 161 9.99 3.12 14.32
N TYR A 162 10.61 4.28 14.51
CA TYR A 162 11.65 4.83 13.62
C TYR A 162 13.06 4.36 13.99
N GLN A 163 13.21 3.72 15.16
CA GLN A 163 14.45 3.10 15.64
C GLN A 163 14.63 1.66 15.09
N VAL A 164 13.64 1.18 14.32
CA VAL A 164 13.81 -0.01 13.47
C VAL A 164 14.31 0.47 12.11
N HIS A 165 15.58 0.24 11.84
CA HIS A 165 16.28 0.72 10.64
C HIS A 165 16.08 -0.30 9.50
N TYR A 166 15.14 -0.03 8.59
CA TYR A 166 14.95 -0.82 7.39
C TYR A 166 15.78 -0.20 6.26
N LEU A 167 16.83 -0.90 5.87
CA LEU A 167 17.83 -0.50 4.88
C LEU A 167 17.62 -1.33 3.62
N GLU A 168 17.35 -0.68 2.50
CA GLU A 168 17.09 -1.32 1.22
C GLU A 168 18.15 -0.93 0.20
N GLU A 169 18.45 -1.81 -0.76
CA GLU A 169 19.31 -1.46 -1.88
C GLU A 169 18.74 -0.29 -2.69
N PHE A 170 19.62 0.55 -3.21
CA PHE A 170 19.21 1.56 -4.17
C PHE A 170 19.12 0.92 -5.56
N VAL A 171 17.91 0.57 -5.97
CA VAL A 171 17.63 -0.08 -7.26
C VAL A 171 17.97 0.88 -8.41
N LYS A 172 18.94 0.51 -9.25
CA LYS A 172 19.19 1.17 -10.53
C LYS A 172 18.06 0.79 -11.50
N ARG A 173 17.41 1.77 -12.06
CA ARG A 173 16.21 1.59 -12.88
C ARG A 173 15.97 2.82 -13.76
N PRO A 174 15.13 2.74 -14.80
CA PRO A 174 14.62 3.91 -15.51
C PRO A 174 14.00 4.94 -14.54
N PRO A 175 13.91 6.23 -14.88
CA PRO A 175 13.38 7.28 -13.99
C PRO A 175 11.86 7.16 -13.82
N ARG A 176 11.38 5.94 -13.55
CA ARG A 176 9.98 5.58 -13.36
C ARG A 176 9.84 4.39 -12.45
N ASP A 177 8.64 4.18 -11.94
CA ASP A 177 8.16 2.92 -11.39
C ASP A 177 6.76 2.61 -11.94
N ILE A 178 6.24 1.44 -11.60
CA ILE A 178 4.94 0.97 -12.06
C ILE A 178 4.01 0.88 -10.86
N ARG A 179 2.79 1.40 -10.98
CA ARG A 179 1.67 1.14 -10.08
C ARG A 179 0.63 0.29 -10.79
N ALA A 180 0.47 -0.95 -10.38
CA ALA A 180 -0.59 -1.85 -10.82
C ALA A 180 -1.73 -1.85 -9.79
N ILE A 181 -2.97 -1.70 -10.25
CA ILE A 181 -4.17 -1.77 -9.39
C ILE A 181 -4.78 -3.15 -9.55
N MET A 182 -4.84 -3.90 -8.45
CA MET A 182 -5.45 -5.21 -8.37
C MET A 182 -6.86 -5.12 -7.78
N VAL A 183 -7.82 -5.79 -8.42
CA VAL A 183 -9.16 -6.05 -7.89
C VAL A 183 -9.42 -7.55 -8.03
N GLY A 184 -9.46 -8.25 -6.90
CA GLY A 184 -9.39 -9.71 -6.90
C GLY A 184 -8.10 -10.19 -7.58
N ASP A 185 -8.21 -11.20 -8.44
CA ASP A 185 -7.06 -11.82 -9.12
C ASP A 185 -6.73 -11.17 -10.48
N LYS A 186 -7.10 -9.91 -10.68
CA LYS A 186 -6.83 -9.21 -11.95
C LYS A 186 -6.15 -7.87 -11.72
N ILE A 187 -5.18 -7.55 -12.56
CA ILE A 187 -4.72 -6.17 -12.75
C ILE A 187 -5.78 -5.46 -13.61
N VAL A 188 -6.52 -4.53 -13.02
CA VAL A 188 -7.55 -3.78 -13.76
C VAL A 188 -6.97 -2.61 -14.53
N ALA A 189 -5.85 -2.05 -14.08
CA ALA A 189 -5.08 -1.03 -14.79
C ALA A 189 -3.67 -0.92 -14.19
N ALA A 190 -2.71 -0.47 -15.00
CA ALA A 190 -1.35 -0.16 -14.57
C ALA A 190 -0.87 1.15 -15.18
N ILE A 191 -0.05 1.89 -14.44
CA ILE A 191 0.57 3.13 -14.90
C ILE A 191 2.06 3.15 -14.59
N TYR A 192 2.83 3.79 -15.46
CA TYR A 192 4.13 4.33 -15.13
C TYR A 192 3.96 5.61 -14.32
N ARG A 193 4.77 5.76 -13.24
CA ARG A 193 4.93 7.03 -12.52
C ARG A 193 6.34 7.54 -12.83
N ILE A 194 6.41 8.53 -13.70
CA ILE A 194 7.67 9.06 -14.25
C ILE A 194 8.06 10.30 -13.46
N SER A 195 9.32 10.38 -13.02
CA SER A 195 9.83 11.54 -12.28
C SER A 195 11.34 11.69 -12.52
N GLU A 196 11.83 12.92 -12.64
CA GLU A 196 13.26 13.21 -12.67
C GLU A 196 13.96 12.95 -11.33
N HIS A 197 13.16 12.90 -10.24
CA HIS A 197 13.66 12.53 -8.92
C HIS A 197 13.70 11.01 -8.78
N TRP A 198 14.67 10.53 -8.00
CA TRP A 198 14.75 9.11 -7.66
C TRP A 198 13.50 8.57 -6.90
N LYS A 199 12.77 9.46 -6.21
CA LYS A 199 11.43 9.18 -5.68
C LYS A 199 10.39 9.51 -6.74
N THR A 200 9.62 8.52 -7.14
CA THR A 200 8.62 8.62 -8.23
C THR A 200 7.21 8.94 -7.73
N ASN A 201 7.07 9.30 -6.44
CA ASN A 201 5.77 9.63 -5.86
C ASN A 201 5.10 10.79 -6.61
N MET A 202 3.84 10.59 -7.03
CA MET A 202 3.04 11.59 -7.76
C MET A 202 2.90 12.93 -7.03
N ALA A 203 2.93 12.91 -5.69
CA ALA A 203 2.90 14.12 -4.86
C ALA A 203 4.12 15.04 -5.06
N LEU A 204 5.20 14.55 -5.69
CA LEU A 204 6.42 15.30 -5.99
C LEU A 204 6.49 15.80 -7.44
N GLY A 205 5.36 15.82 -8.16
CA GLY A 205 5.28 16.33 -9.54
C GLY A 205 5.52 15.28 -10.62
N GLY A 206 5.41 13.98 -10.28
CA GLY A 206 5.53 12.89 -11.26
C GLY A 206 4.41 12.92 -12.32
N VAL A 207 4.70 12.39 -13.50
CA VAL A 207 3.76 12.22 -14.61
C VAL A 207 3.28 10.78 -14.64
N ALA A 208 1.96 10.58 -14.85
CA ALA A 208 1.37 9.26 -15.03
C ALA A 208 1.14 8.97 -16.51
N GLU A 209 1.57 7.80 -16.97
CA GLU A 209 1.31 7.28 -18.32
C GLU A 209 0.78 5.84 -18.21
N PRO A 210 -0.06 5.38 -19.16
CA PRO A 210 -0.51 3.98 -19.18
C PRO A 210 0.69 3.03 -19.29
N CYS A 211 0.66 1.95 -18.50
CA CYS A 211 1.64 0.88 -18.55
C CYS A 211 1.00 -0.38 -19.15
N PRO A 212 1.57 -0.97 -20.20
CA PRO A 212 1.10 -2.26 -20.71
C PRO A 212 1.25 -3.36 -19.65
N ILE A 213 0.20 -4.15 -19.44
CA ILE A 213 0.21 -5.28 -18.53
C ILE A 213 0.83 -6.47 -19.25
N THR A 214 1.95 -6.96 -18.72
CA THR A 214 2.60 -8.19 -19.22
C THR A 214 2.18 -9.39 -18.38
N GLN A 215 2.31 -10.60 -18.93
CA GLN A 215 2.04 -11.84 -18.21
C GLN A 215 2.93 -11.96 -16.96
N GLU A 216 4.22 -11.61 -17.05
CA GLU A 216 5.15 -11.58 -15.92
C GLU A 216 4.66 -10.67 -14.80
N MET A 217 4.21 -9.45 -15.16
CA MET A 217 3.66 -8.49 -14.19
C MET A 217 2.39 -9.05 -13.53
N GLU A 218 1.50 -9.67 -14.31
CA GLU A 218 0.25 -10.23 -13.78
C GLU A 218 0.52 -11.36 -12.78
N GLU A 219 1.36 -12.32 -13.13
CA GLU A 219 1.76 -13.43 -12.26
C GLU A 219 2.43 -12.92 -10.98
N MET A 220 3.31 -11.93 -11.09
CA MET A 220 4.00 -11.33 -9.94
C MET A 220 3.04 -10.56 -9.02
N CYS A 221 2.14 -9.77 -9.57
CA CYS A 221 1.15 -9.02 -8.81
C CYS A 221 0.16 -9.93 -8.09
N ILE A 222 -0.29 -11.04 -8.72
CA ILE A 222 -1.15 -12.04 -8.08
C ILE A 222 -0.45 -12.66 -6.86
N LYS A 223 0.82 -13.08 -7.02
CA LYS A 223 1.61 -13.62 -5.90
C LYS A 223 1.78 -12.58 -4.79
N ALA A 224 2.14 -11.34 -5.14
CA ALA A 224 2.34 -10.27 -4.16
C ALA A 224 1.06 -9.94 -3.40
N LYS A 225 -0.09 -9.87 -4.08
CA LYS A 225 -1.40 -9.67 -3.46
C LYS A 225 -1.75 -10.83 -2.51
N ASN A 226 -1.54 -12.07 -2.95
CA ASN A 226 -1.84 -13.25 -2.14
C ASN A 226 -0.94 -13.33 -0.90
N ALA A 227 0.36 -12.99 -1.02
CA ALA A 227 1.30 -12.97 0.09
C ALA A 227 0.83 -12.07 1.25
N VAL A 228 0.14 -10.98 0.96
CA VAL A 228 -0.42 -10.07 1.97
C VAL A 228 -1.92 -10.29 2.24
N GLU A 229 -2.51 -11.35 1.71
CA GLU A 229 -3.95 -11.67 1.83
C GLU A 229 -4.86 -10.53 1.34
N GLY A 230 -4.44 -9.85 0.26
CA GLY A 230 -5.14 -8.68 -0.26
C GLY A 230 -6.27 -9.02 -1.21
N ASP A 231 -7.33 -8.24 -1.19
CA ASP A 231 -8.44 -8.27 -2.15
C ASP A 231 -8.31 -7.14 -3.19
N ILE A 232 -8.18 -5.91 -2.71
CA ILE A 232 -8.06 -4.71 -3.54
C ILE A 232 -6.78 -3.97 -3.10
N VAL A 233 -5.72 -4.07 -3.88
CA VAL A 233 -4.42 -3.52 -3.53
C VAL A 233 -3.77 -2.79 -4.70
N GLY A 234 -2.87 -1.88 -4.39
CA GLY A 234 -1.92 -1.34 -5.36
C GLY A 234 -0.57 -2.01 -5.18
N VAL A 235 -0.03 -2.59 -6.24
CA VAL A 235 1.31 -3.17 -6.26
C VAL A 235 2.25 -2.20 -6.95
N ASP A 236 3.31 -1.81 -6.27
CA ASP A 236 4.37 -0.96 -6.82
C ASP A 236 5.55 -1.83 -7.27
N LEU A 237 5.93 -1.71 -8.53
CA LEU A 237 7.02 -2.48 -9.12
C LEU A 237 8.11 -1.54 -9.65
N MET A 238 9.34 -2.05 -9.69
CA MET A 238 10.49 -1.40 -10.30
C MET A 238 11.08 -2.31 -11.38
N GLU A 239 11.53 -1.70 -12.47
CA GLU A 239 12.28 -2.37 -13.54
C GLU A 239 13.78 -2.29 -13.20
N SER A 240 14.28 -3.23 -12.38
CA SER A 240 15.69 -3.26 -11.97
C SER A 240 16.59 -3.67 -13.13
N ASP A 241 17.69 -2.92 -13.34
CA ASP A 241 18.70 -3.24 -14.36
C ASP A 241 19.35 -4.61 -14.11
N GLU A 242 19.44 -5.05 -12.84
CA GLU A 242 20.14 -6.28 -12.44
C GLU A 242 19.22 -7.47 -12.23
N LYS A 243 17.98 -7.23 -11.72
CA LYS A 243 17.05 -8.28 -11.27
C LYS A 243 15.80 -8.41 -12.15
N GLY A 244 15.64 -7.55 -13.17
CA GLY A 244 14.40 -7.47 -13.92
C GLY A 244 13.28 -6.83 -13.09
N LEU A 245 12.05 -7.31 -13.24
CA LEU A 245 10.92 -6.77 -12.52
C LEU A 245 10.94 -7.21 -11.04
N VAL A 246 10.81 -6.25 -10.12
CA VAL A 246 10.77 -6.49 -8.66
C VAL A 246 9.59 -5.77 -8.02
N VAL A 247 8.97 -6.40 -7.01
CA VAL A 247 7.92 -5.76 -6.20
C VAL A 247 8.57 -4.93 -5.11
N HIS A 248 8.25 -3.66 -5.11
CA HIS A 248 8.78 -2.67 -4.17
C HIS A 248 7.90 -2.46 -2.93
N GLU A 249 6.57 -2.43 -3.12
CA GLU A 249 5.58 -2.19 -2.07
C GLU A 249 4.20 -2.74 -2.47
N VAL A 250 3.41 -3.15 -1.49
CA VAL A 250 1.98 -3.44 -1.67
C VAL A 250 1.18 -2.48 -0.80
N ASN A 251 0.17 -1.83 -1.38
CA ASN A 251 -0.63 -0.79 -0.73
C ASN A 251 -2.06 -1.26 -0.50
N ASN A 252 -2.49 -1.43 0.75
CA ASN A 252 -3.84 -1.88 1.13
C ASN A 252 -4.93 -0.82 0.96
N THR A 253 -4.57 0.46 0.89
CA THR A 253 -5.50 1.59 0.67
C THR A 253 -5.01 2.41 -0.52
N THR A 254 -4.99 1.77 -1.69
CA THR A 254 -4.38 2.34 -2.89
C THR A 254 -5.10 3.59 -3.40
N GLU A 255 -4.32 4.55 -3.88
CA GLU A 255 -4.79 5.71 -4.64
C GLU A 255 -4.80 5.36 -6.13
N TYR A 256 -5.92 5.65 -6.81
CA TYR A 256 -6.11 5.30 -8.22
C TYR A 256 -6.60 6.46 -9.10
N LYS A 257 -6.70 7.68 -8.56
CA LYS A 257 -7.12 8.87 -9.30
C LYS A 257 -6.34 9.07 -10.62
N ASN A 258 -5.02 9.00 -10.53
CA ASN A 258 -4.18 9.20 -11.72
C ASN A 258 -4.30 8.02 -12.70
N THR A 259 -4.50 6.82 -12.22
CA THR A 259 -4.71 5.62 -13.05
C THR A 259 -6.01 5.74 -13.84
N VAL A 260 -7.12 6.10 -13.18
CA VAL A 260 -8.40 6.35 -13.87
C VAL A 260 -8.26 7.41 -14.96
N ARG A 261 -7.52 8.50 -14.66
CA ARG A 261 -7.36 9.62 -15.59
C ARG A 261 -6.65 9.25 -16.90
N VAL A 262 -5.69 8.30 -16.85
CA VAL A 262 -4.85 8.00 -18.03
C VAL A 262 -5.15 6.65 -18.68
N CYS A 263 -5.81 5.72 -17.96
CA CYS A 263 -6.13 4.38 -18.50
C CYS A 263 -7.58 4.24 -18.98
N ASP A 264 -8.45 5.23 -18.74
CA ASP A 264 -9.87 5.21 -19.08
C ASP A 264 -10.61 3.93 -18.58
N VAL A 265 -10.31 3.54 -17.33
CA VAL A 265 -10.89 2.36 -16.66
C VAL A 265 -11.73 2.80 -15.46
N ASP A 266 -12.97 2.33 -15.36
CA ASP A 266 -13.88 2.61 -14.23
C ASP A 266 -13.53 1.75 -13.00
N ILE A 267 -12.35 2.02 -12.42
CA ILE A 267 -11.84 1.29 -11.24
C ILE A 267 -12.85 1.31 -10.09
N PRO A 268 -13.50 2.44 -9.74
CA PRO A 268 -14.50 2.45 -8.67
C PRO A 268 -15.63 1.44 -8.85
N SER A 269 -16.20 1.34 -10.07
CA SER A 269 -17.26 0.36 -10.35
C SER A 269 -16.74 -1.08 -10.20
N LEU A 270 -15.54 -1.39 -10.69
CA LEU A 270 -14.92 -2.71 -10.53
C LEU A 270 -14.69 -3.09 -9.07
N MET A 271 -14.30 -2.12 -8.22
CA MET A 271 -14.14 -2.34 -6.78
C MET A 271 -15.47 -2.64 -6.09
N LEU A 272 -16.55 -1.93 -6.45
CA LEU A 272 -17.88 -2.15 -5.90
C LEU A 272 -18.45 -3.50 -6.34
N ASP A 273 -18.33 -3.86 -7.61
CA ASP A 273 -18.75 -5.14 -8.15
C ASP A 273 -18.05 -6.32 -7.44
N TYR A 274 -16.74 -6.17 -7.20
CA TYR A 274 -15.97 -7.14 -6.45
C TYR A 274 -16.47 -7.25 -5.01
N ALA A 275 -16.68 -6.13 -4.32
CA ALA A 275 -17.17 -6.11 -2.94
C ALA A 275 -18.49 -6.85 -2.79
N ILE A 276 -19.48 -6.58 -3.67
CA ILE A 276 -20.78 -7.25 -3.66
C ILE A 276 -20.65 -8.74 -3.97
N LYS A 277 -19.71 -9.12 -4.86
CA LYS A 277 -19.50 -10.53 -5.21
C LYS A 277 -18.95 -11.36 -4.06
N VAL A 278 -18.05 -10.82 -3.24
CA VAL A 278 -17.43 -11.54 -2.12
C VAL A 278 -18.27 -11.53 -0.84
N GLU A 279 -19.34 -10.75 -0.78
CA GLU A 279 -20.35 -10.80 0.28
C GLU A 279 -21.23 -12.06 0.19
N LYS A 280 -21.52 -12.48 -1.04
CA LYS A 280 -22.35 -13.67 -1.35
C LYS A 280 -21.58 -14.97 -1.18
#